data_a270c656c025dabf19ec52d288aeab94
#
_entry.id   a270c656c025dabf19ec52d288aeab94
#
_cell.length_a   1.000
_cell.length_b   1.000
_cell.length_c   1.000
_cell.angle_alpha   90.00
_cell.angle_beta   90.00
_cell.angle_gamma   90.00
#
_symmetry.space_group_name_H-M   'P 1'
#
loop_
_entity.id
_entity.type
_entity.pdbx_description
1 polymer ?
#
loop_
_entity_poly.entity_id
_entity_poly.type
_entity_poly.pdbx_seq_one_letter_code
_entity_poly.pdbx_strand_id
1 'polypeptide(L)'
;MPIKAIIIDDERLARNELKKLLEQHPDITIIDEASNVDEAIEKIDLSRPDLIFLDIQMPGKTGFDLLAEIEKSPRVIFTTAYDEFAL
;
A
#
# COMPACT_ATOMS: atom_id res chain seq x y z
N MET A 1 -3.55 2.94 20.01
CA MET A 1 -2.44 3.62 19.30
C MET A 1 -2.74 3.63 17.81
N PRO A 2 -2.58 4.76 17.13
CA PRO A 2 -2.84 4.79 15.71
C PRO A 2 -1.82 3.96 14.93
N ILE A 3 -2.31 3.31 13.89
CA ILE A 3 -1.48 2.54 12.98
C ILE A 3 -1.22 3.44 11.77
N LYS A 4 0.04 3.75 11.51
CA LYS A 4 0.43 4.57 10.36
C LYS A 4 0.50 3.69 9.13
N ALA A 5 -0.23 4.05 8.08
CA ALA A 5 -0.32 3.25 6.88
C ALA A 5 -0.07 4.08 5.62
N ILE A 6 0.47 3.41 4.60
CA ILE A 6 0.63 3.96 3.25
C ILE A 6 -0.18 3.09 2.29
N ILE A 7 -0.86 3.72 1.35
CA ILE A 7 -1.59 3.02 0.28
C ILE A 7 -0.74 3.07 -0.99
N ILE A 8 -0.46 1.90 -1.55
CA ILE A 8 0.37 1.75 -2.75
C ILE A 8 -0.45 1.09 -3.85
N ASP A 9 -0.84 1.87 -4.84
CA ASP A 9 -1.68 1.42 -5.95
C ASP A 9 -1.52 2.43 -7.09
N ASP A 10 -1.39 1.97 -8.32
CA ASP A 10 -1.21 2.85 -9.47
C ASP A 10 -2.51 3.58 -9.86
N GLU A 11 -3.66 3.10 -9.42
CA GLU A 11 -4.95 3.71 -9.75
C GLU A 11 -5.43 4.64 -8.65
N ARG A 12 -5.59 5.91 -8.99
CA ARG A 12 -6.05 6.93 -8.04
C ARG A 12 -7.45 6.62 -7.50
N LEU A 13 -8.33 6.11 -8.35
CA LEU A 13 -9.69 5.76 -7.91
C LEU A 13 -9.69 4.64 -6.89
N ALA A 14 -8.83 3.64 -7.09
CA ALA A 14 -8.71 2.54 -6.13
C ALA A 14 -8.20 3.05 -4.78
N ARG A 15 -7.20 3.95 -4.80
CA ARG A 15 -6.70 4.55 -3.56
C ARG A 15 -7.80 5.33 -2.83
N ASN A 16 -8.58 6.09 -3.57
CA ASN A 16 -9.67 6.89 -2.98
C ASN A 16 -10.77 6.01 -2.38
N GLU A 17 -11.12 4.91 -3.05
CA GLU A 17 -12.09 3.97 -2.53
C GLU A 17 -11.62 3.32 -1.24
N LEU A 18 -10.37 2.93 -1.19
CA LEU A 18 -9.78 2.34 0.01
C LEU A 18 -9.77 3.33 1.16
N LYS A 19 -9.41 4.58 0.89
CA LYS A 19 -9.46 5.64 1.92
C LYS A 19 -10.85 5.80 2.49
N LYS A 20 -11.87 5.73 1.65
CA LYS A 20 -13.26 5.80 2.09
C LYS A 20 -13.63 4.64 3.02
N LEU A 21 -13.24 3.44 2.64
CA LEU A 21 -13.50 2.26 3.47
C LEU A 21 -12.79 2.36 4.82
N LEU A 22 -11.58 2.90 4.82
CA LEU A 22 -10.79 3.01 6.04
C LEU A 22 -11.28 4.11 6.99
N GLU A 23 -12.17 4.99 6.54
CA GLU A 23 -12.82 5.95 7.43
C GLU A 23 -13.58 5.28 8.57
N GLN A 24 -14.00 4.04 8.37
CA GLN A 24 -14.68 3.24 9.40
C GLN A 24 -13.71 2.62 10.40
N HIS A 25 -12.42 2.80 10.20
CA HIS A 25 -11.37 2.25 11.05
C HIS A 25 -10.45 3.39 11.53
N PRO A 26 -10.91 4.17 12.53
CA PRO A 26 -10.18 5.39 12.93
C PRO A 26 -8.82 5.12 13.57
N ASP A 27 -8.53 3.89 13.95
CA ASP A 27 -7.22 3.51 14.47
C ASP A 27 -6.16 3.36 13.36
N ILE A 28 -6.58 3.36 12.09
CA ILE A 28 -5.66 3.36 10.95
C ILE A 28 -5.58 4.77 10.39
N THR A 29 -4.37 5.33 10.37
CA THR A 29 -4.13 6.67 9.83
C THR A 29 -3.34 6.54 8.53
N ILE A 30 -3.92 7.00 7.43
CA ILE A 30 -3.22 7.02 6.14
C ILE A 30 -2.31 8.24 6.12
N ILE A 31 -1.01 8.00 6.13
CA ILE A 31 -0.01 9.08 6.19
C ILE A 31 0.50 9.49 4.82
N ASP A 32 0.39 8.62 3.81
CA ASP A 32 0.83 8.92 2.46
C ASP A 32 0.24 7.90 1.47
N GLU A 33 0.47 8.16 0.18
CA GLU A 33 0.09 7.29 -0.92
C GLU A 33 1.23 7.22 -1.91
N ALA A 34 1.31 6.12 -2.66
CA ALA A 34 2.28 5.97 -3.73
C ALA A 34 1.61 5.31 -4.93
N SER A 35 2.02 5.72 -6.13
CA SER A 35 1.44 5.23 -7.38
C SER A 35 2.35 4.24 -8.12
N ASN A 36 3.55 4.02 -7.63
CA ASN A 36 4.48 3.05 -8.21
C ASN A 36 5.48 2.60 -7.14
N VAL A 37 6.28 1.58 -7.49
CA VAL A 37 7.19 0.95 -6.55
C VAL A 37 8.31 1.90 -6.10
N ASP A 38 8.91 2.64 -7.03
CA ASP A 38 10.01 3.54 -6.69
C ASP A 38 9.57 4.63 -5.71
N GLU A 39 8.40 5.22 -5.96
CA GLU A 39 7.80 6.20 -5.07
C GLU A 39 7.49 5.60 -3.71
N ALA A 40 6.98 4.36 -3.69
CA ALA A 40 6.65 3.66 -2.45
C ALA A 40 7.89 3.41 -1.60
N ILE A 41 9.00 2.99 -2.20
CA ILE A 41 10.24 2.74 -1.47
C ILE A 41 10.70 4.02 -0.77
N GLU A 42 10.70 5.12 -1.49
CA GLU A 42 11.12 6.41 -0.96
C GLU A 42 10.26 6.82 0.24
N LYS A 43 8.95 6.70 0.10
CA LYS A 43 8.02 7.09 1.16
C LYS A 43 8.08 6.15 2.37
N ILE A 44 8.27 4.87 2.16
CA ILE A 44 8.46 3.91 3.24
C ILE A 44 9.71 4.24 4.04
N ASP A 45 10.80 4.57 3.37
CA ASP A 45 12.05 4.93 4.04
C ASP A 45 11.92 6.20 4.87
N LEU A 46 11.19 7.18 4.35
CA LEU A 46 11.01 8.47 5.04
C LEU A 46 10.04 8.37 6.22
N SER A 47 8.94 7.69 6.02
CA SER A 47 7.82 7.71 6.98
C SER A 47 7.82 6.54 7.95
N ARG A 48 8.42 5.45 7.57
CA ARG A 48 8.46 4.20 8.34
C ARG A 48 7.08 3.79 8.86
N PRO A 49 6.16 3.47 7.95
CA PRO A 49 4.81 3.10 8.35
C PRO A 49 4.76 1.77 9.06
N ASP A 50 3.70 1.55 9.83
CA ASP A 50 3.45 0.26 10.48
C ASP A 50 2.83 -0.75 9.52
N LEU A 51 2.13 -0.25 8.49
CA LEU A 51 1.31 -1.06 7.59
C LEU A 51 1.35 -0.47 6.19
N ILE A 52 1.37 -1.32 5.17
CA ILE A 52 1.14 -0.89 3.80
C ILE A 52 -0.01 -1.68 3.19
N PHE A 53 -0.87 -0.97 2.46
CA PHE A 53 -1.87 -1.58 1.60
C PHE A 53 -1.26 -1.61 0.21
N LEU A 54 -1.06 -2.80 -0.32
CA LEU A 54 -0.22 -3.01 -1.49
C LEU A 54 -0.96 -3.72 -2.61
N ASP A 55 -1.08 -3.05 -3.75
CA ASP A 55 -1.58 -3.69 -4.96
C ASP A 55 -0.44 -4.52 -5.58
N ILE A 56 -0.74 -5.76 -5.95
CA ILE A 56 0.24 -6.64 -6.57
C ILE A 56 0.50 -6.20 -8.00
N GLN A 57 -0.54 -5.83 -8.74
CA GLN A 57 -0.43 -5.53 -10.16
C GLN A 57 -0.30 -4.04 -10.44
N MET A 58 0.93 -3.63 -10.68
CA MET A 58 1.26 -2.27 -11.09
C MET A 58 2.14 -2.32 -12.34
N PRO A 59 2.04 -1.33 -13.23
CA PRO A 59 2.90 -1.28 -14.42
C PRO A 59 4.37 -1.23 -14.03
N GLY A 60 5.19 -1.97 -14.76
CA GLY A 60 6.62 -2.05 -14.49
C GLY A 60 6.91 -3.00 -13.35
N LYS A 61 7.22 -2.46 -12.18
CA LYS A 61 7.50 -3.28 -11.00
C LYS A 61 6.20 -3.63 -10.27
N THR A 62 6.11 -4.88 -9.81
CA THR A 62 4.93 -5.36 -9.09
C THR A 62 5.05 -5.13 -7.58
N GLY A 63 3.97 -5.41 -6.86
CA GLY A 63 4.02 -5.38 -5.39
C GLY A 63 5.04 -6.34 -4.80
N PHE A 64 5.26 -7.50 -5.44
CA PHE A 64 6.29 -8.44 -5.00
C PHE A 64 7.70 -7.88 -5.20
N ASP A 65 7.92 -7.13 -6.27
CA ASP A 65 9.20 -6.45 -6.50
C ASP A 65 9.48 -5.45 -5.39
N LEU A 66 8.46 -4.73 -4.95
CA LEU A 66 8.60 -3.81 -3.82
C LEU A 66 9.09 -4.54 -2.58
N LEU A 67 8.44 -5.64 -2.23
CA LEU A 67 8.79 -6.39 -1.03
C LEU A 67 10.21 -6.95 -1.07
N ALA A 68 10.70 -7.26 -2.27
CA ALA A 68 12.07 -7.73 -2.45
C ALA A 68 13.11 -6.62 -2.26
N GLU A 69 12.73 -5.38 -2.49
CA GLU A 69 13.66 -4.25 -2.44
C GLU A 69 13.74 -3.57 -1.07
N ILE A 70 12.73 -3.71 -0.21
CA ILE A 70 12.76 -3.07 1.10
C ILE A 70 13.42 -3.97 2.13
N GLU A 71 14.30 -3.38 2.94
CA GLU A 71 15.06 -4.14 3.95
C GLU A 71 14.20 -4.55 5.14
N LYS A 72 13.38 -3.61 5.62
CA LYS A 72 12.47 -3.87 6.74
C LYS A 72 11.04 -3.65 6.25
N SER A 73 10.36 -4.75 6.03
CA SER A 73 8.98 -4.67 5.58
C SER A 73 8.05 -4.31 6.73
N PRO A 74 7.19 -3.30 6.56
CA PRO A 74 6.05 -3.15 7.44
C PRO A 74 5.08 -4.32 7.23
N ARG A 75 4.02 -4.38 8.02
CA ARG A 75 2.96 -5.35 7.77
C ARG A 75 2.31 -5.04 6.43
N VAL A 76 1.89 -6.07 5.72
CA VAL A 76 1.37 -5.92 4.36
C VAL A 76 -0.04 -6.49 4.27
N ILE A 77 -0.94 -5.70 3.70
CA ILE A 77 -2.27 -6.17 3.29
C ILE A 77 -2.35 -5.99 1.78
N PHE A 78 -2.53 -7.09 1.06
CA PHE A 78 -2.68 -7.03 -0.39
C PHE A 78 -4.08 -6.58 -0.76
N THR A 79 -4.17 -5.67 -1.71
CA THR A 79 -5.44 -5.04 -2.10
C THR A 79 -5.80 -5.26 -3.56
N THR A 80 -5.19 -6.24 -4.21
CA THR A 80 -5.48 -6.49 -5.63
C THR A 80 -6.95 -6.87 -5.82
N ALA A 81 -7.53 -6.37 -6.90
CA ALA A 81 -8.92 -6.63 -7.24
C ALA A 81 -9.10 -7.75 -8.27
N TYR A 82 -8.03 -8.44 -8.64
CA TYR A 82 -8.11 -9.47 -9.67
C TYR A 82 -8.66 -10.79 -9.12
N ASP A 83 -9.73 -11.26 -9.73
CA ASP A 83 -10.39 -12.50 -9.34
C ASP A 83 -9.49 -13.72 -9.44
N GLU A 84 -8.51 -13.69 -10.31
CA GLU A 84 -7.56 -14.79 -10.47
C GLU A 84 -6.72 -15.07 -9.24
N PHE A 85 -6.69 -14.13 -8.29
CA PHE A 85 -6.03 -14.30 -7.01
C PHE A 85 -7.02 -14.62 -5.88
N ALA A 86 -8.31 -14.59 -6.18
CA ALA A 86 -9.36 -14.97 -5.23
C ALA A 86 -9.70 -16.43 -5.43
N LEU A 87 -9.63 -17.20 -4.40
CA LEU A 87 -9.91 -18.64 -4.47
C LEU A 87 -11.26 -18.98 -3.88
#